data_76cab4eb77c37e569b51b83617050800
#
_entry.id   76cab4eb77c37e569b51b83617050800
#
_cell.length_a   1.000
_cell.length_b   1.000
_cell.length_c   1.000
_cell.angle_alpha   90.00
_cell.angle_beta   90.00
_cell.angle_gamma   90.00
#
_symmetry.space_group_name_H-M   'P 1'
#
loop_
_entity.id
_entity.type
_entity.pdbx_description
1 polymer ?
#
loop_
_entity_poly.entity_id
_entity_poly.type
_entity_poly.pdbx_seq_one_letter_code
_entity_poly.pdbx_strand_id
1 'polypeptide(L)'
;MMSVVFKNTNGWLLDACSLVNQGVQLCTSAGKAAKEKSYFKCCFKQQCFKVLTSHVNVSGTNDISIPDRLLVLQGSENDASVHFNRSKRRKRKRSEMNQGEIDSLAYHLKIRSAIAEGTKSLVDAGLSCGYLSDVKEENEPLPSQECNLAALCDMAKGLPLVADISQVQFIRPEDGCSTTHLELFTQVTESCMDCAVELTLMGQKYIIPPRCSFLLSDLTRIQPLVDYGKLFNLIVMDPPWENKSVKRSGRYGFLPSTQLKRLPIPLLAAAGCVVVTWVTNRSSHLRFVKDELYPHWGVEVLAEWFWVKVTNSGKYVFPLDSPHKKPYEVLVLGRYRGSGDDSHRSRGNTELSMEDQRVIVSVPSALHSHKPSLSDVLKPYAGADADCLELFARSLQPGWTSWGNEVIKFQHVSYYTVELTSAPTDKSIDEDVGDPTDPSPEADLPPPPPPPAPQYLV
;
A
#
# COMPACT_ATOMS: atom_id res chain seq x y z
N MET A 1 13.17 -8.79 8.24
CA MET A 1 13.41 -7.33 8.39
C MET A 1 12.06 -6.70 8.73
N MET A 2 12.02 -5.78 9.70
CA MET A 2 10.79 -5.03 9.97
C MET A 2 10.67 -3.92 8.95
N SER A 3 9.46 -3.71 8.41
CA SER A 3 9.19 -2.63 7.45
C SER A 3 9.15 -1.25 8.10
N VAL A 4 8.86 -1.19 9.39
CA VAL A 4 8.94 0.03 10.20
C VAL A 4 10.39 0.20 10.65
N VAL A 5 11.10 1.14 10.02
CA VAL A 5 12.49 1.49 10.35
C VAL A 5 12.57 2.22 11.67
N PHE A 6 11.64 3.16 11.88
CA PHE A 6 11.54 3.96 13.11
C PHE A 6 10.10 4.39 13.37
N LYS A 7 9.74 4.50 14.65
CA LYS A 7 8.43 4.95 15.11
C LYS A 7 8.57 5.88 16.32
N ASN A 8 7.80 6.97 16.34
CA ASN A 8 7.66 7.86 17.51
C ASN A 8 6.21 8.38 17.63
N THR A 9 5.98 9.36 18.50
CA THR A 9 4.68 9.99 18.68
C THR A 9 4.18 10.71 17.42
N ASN A 10 5.05 11.17 16.53
CA ASN A 10 4.68 11.87 15.31
C ASN A 10 4.28 10.90 14.18
N GLY A 11 4.75 9.65 14.20
CA GLY A 11 4.43 8.69 13.15
C GLY A 11 5.49 7.62 12.90
N TRP A 12 5.69 7.27 11.63
CA TRP A 12 6.51 6.13 11.20
C TRP A 12 7.41 6.50 10.02
N LEU A 13 8.63 5.96 10.04
CA LEU A 13 9.51 5.87 8.88
C LEU A 13 9.43 4.44 8.35
N LEU A 14 9.03 4.27 7.09
CA LEU A 14 8.83 2.96 6.47
C LEU A 14 9.87 2.65 5.41
N ASP A 15 10.32 1.40 5.38
CA ASP A 15 10.98 0.77 4.25
C ASP A 15 9.95 0.10 3.35
N ALA A 16 9.49 0.82 2.34
CA ALA A 16 8.47 0.34 1.41
C ALA A 16 8.94 -0.86 0.57
N CYS A 17 10.25 -0.98 0.28
CA CYS A 17 10.79 -2.12 -0.45
C CYS A 17 10.82 -3.39 0.40
N SER A 18 11.24 -3.30 1.66
CA SER A 18 11.21 -4.43 2.61
C SER A 18 9.80 -4.99 2.80
N LEU A 19 8.76 -4.14 2.81
CA LEU A 19 7.38 -4.58 2.89
C LEU A 19 6.97 -5.50 1.74
N VAL A 20 7.31 -5.11 0.51
CA VAL A 20 7.02 -5.94 -0.68
C VAL A 20 7.78 -7.27 -0.60
N ASN A 21 9.03 -7.23 -0.15
CA ASN A 21 9.91 -8.40 -0.10
C ASN A 21 9.50 -9.43 0.96
N GLN A 22 8.84 -9.05 2.04
CA GLN A 22 8.42 -9.99 3.10
C GLN A 22 7.58 -11.16 2.56
N GLY A 23 6.75 -10.91 1.55
CA GLY A 23 5.87 -11.93 0.98
C GLY A 23 6.49 -12.80 -0.11
N VAL A 24 7.71 -12.49 -0.58
CA VAL A 24 8.26 -13.14 -1.79
C VAL A 24 9.67 -13.69 -1.60
N GLN A 25 10.18 -13.74 -0.37
CA GLN A 25 11.54 -14.21 -0.07
C GLN A 25 11.77 -15.68 -0.44
N LEU A 26 10.75 -16.52 -0.30
CA LEU A 26 10.78 -17.92 -0.73
C LEU A 26 9.69 -18.13 -1.78
N CYS A 27 10.13 -18.46 -2.97
CA CYS A 27 9.26 -18.71 -4.12
C CYS A 27 9.43 -20.14 -4.63
N THR A 28 8.36 -20.69 -5.15
CA THR A 28 8.39 -21.97 -5.89
C THR A 28 7.82 -21.74 -7.29
N SER A 29 8.38 -22.44 -8.27
CA SER A 29 7.79 -22.49 -9.60
C SER A 29 6.65 -23.49 -9.62
N ALA A 30 5.51 -23.03 -10.06
CA ALA A 30 4.43 -23.92 -10.39
C ALA A 30 4.77 -24.63 -11.72
N GLY A 31 4.74 -25.98 -11.79
CA GLY A 31 4.94 -26.70 -13.06
C GLY A 31 5.87 -27.88 -13.09
N LYS A 32 6.53 -28.19 -12.01
CA LYS A 32 7.32 -29.41 -11.93
C LYS A 32 6.66 -30.45 -11.03
N ALA A 33 6.69 -31.73 -11.46
CA ALA A 33 6.18 -32.84 -10.67
C ALA A 33 6.71 -32.76 -9.22
N ALA A 34 5.94 -33.21 -8.25
CA ALA A 34 6.18 -33.04 -6.80
C ALA A 34 7.57 -33.44 -6.30
N LYS A 35 8.36 -34.14 -7.11
CA LYS A 35 9.73 -34.58 -6.80
C LYS A 35 10.84 -33.57 -7.13
N GLU A 36 10.53 -32.47 -7.84
CA GLU A 36 11.52 -31.45 -8.23
C GLU A 36 11.00 -30.02 -7.96
N LYS A 37 10.54 -29.74 -6.76
CA LYS A 37 10.23 -28.35 -6.38
C LYS A 37 11.54 -27.57 -6.35
N SER A 38 11.75 -26.70 -7.34
CA SER A 38 12.85 -25.74 -7.29
C SER A 38 12.40 -24.51 -6.51
N TYR A 39 13.12 -24.22 -5.42
CA TYR A 39 12.91 -23.01 -4.66
C TYR A 39 13.87 -21.93 -5.17
N PHE A 40 13.43 -20.69 -5.15
CA PHE A 40 14.22 -19.53 -5.50
C PHE A 40 13.81 -18.34 -4.67
N LYS A 41 14.70 -17.38 -4.52
CA LYS A 41 14.43 -16.14 -3.82
C LYS A 41 14.04 -15.06 -4.82
N CYS A 42 12.94 -14.40 -4.57
CA CYS A 42 12.53 -13.20 -5.29
C CYS A 42 12.77 -11.96 -4.43
N CYS A 43 13.32 -10.92 -5.06
CA CYS A 43 13.45 -9.62 -4.43
C CYS A 43 12.90 -8.57 -5.39
N PHE A 44 12.02 -7.69 -4.90
CA PHE A 44 11.55 -6.56 -5.69
C PHE A 44 12.72 -5.64 -5.99
N LYS A 45 12.84 -5.16 -7.23
CA LYS A 45 13.98 -4.36 -7.70
C LYS A 45 14.12 -3.07 -6.89
N GLN A 46 15.19 -2.93 -6.15
CA GLN A 46 15.47 -1.77 -5.29
C GLN A 46 15.53 -0.45 -6.06
N GLN A 47 15.96 -0.48 -7.34
CA GLN A 47 15.95 0.71 -8.20
C GLN A 47 14.58 1.38 -8.29
N CYS A 48 13.48 0.63 -8.06
CA CYS A 48 12.14 1.20 -8.02
C CYS A 48 11.91 2.11 -6.79
N PHE A 49 12.77 2.03 -5.77
CA PHE A 49 12.72 2.86 -4.56
C PHE A 49 13.96 3.77 -4.42
N LYS A 50 14.63 4.06 -5.53
CA LYS A 50 15.72 5.02 -5.59
C LYS A 50 15.20 6.36 -6.11
N VAL A 51 15.08 7.33 -5.22
CA VAL A 51 14.71 8.72 -5.54
C VAL A 51 15.84 9.61 -5.03
N LEU A 52 16.81 9.85 -5.90
CA LEU A 52 18.06 10.51 -5.51
C LEU A 52 17.94 12.04 -5.48
N THR A 53 17.05 12.63 -6.29
CA THR A 53 16.94 14.07 -6.42
C THR A 53 15.54 14.59 -6.13
N SER A 54 15.46 15.70 -5.43
CA SER A 54 14.22 16.47 -5.31
C SER A 54 13.91 17.17 -6.64
N HIS A 55 12.64 17.18 -7.04
CA HIS A 55 12.18 17.95 -8.19
C HIS A 55 12.13 19.44 -7.86
N VAL A 56 13.29 20.06 -7.64
CA VAL A 56 13.41 21.51 -7.57
C VAL A 56 13.29 22.02 -8.99
N ASN A 57 12.26 22.81 -9.29
CA ASN A 57 12.22 23.55 -10.55
C ASN A 57 13.42 24.52 -10.56
N VAL A 58 14.47 24.16 -11.26
CA VAL A 58 15.55 25.08 -11.64
C VAL A 58 15.02 25.99 -12.75
N SER A 59 14.08 26.84 -12.39
CA SER A 59 13.65 27.96 -13.23
C SER A 59 13.69 29.22 -12.39
N GLY A 60 14.87 29.88 -12.46
CA GLY A 60 15.04 31.30 -12.13
C GLY A 60 15.00 31.60 -10.65
N THR A 61 16.19 31.88 -10.11
CA THR A 61 16.43 32.81 -9.01
C THR A 61 15.25 33.73 -8.74
N ASN A 62 14.59 33.55 -7.63
CA ASN A 62 14.04 34.57 -6.74
C ASN A 62 13.45 33.92 -5.51
N ASP A 63 14.23 33.94 -4.45
CA ASP A 63 13.73 33.87 -3.07
C ASP A 63 12.75 35.03 -2.88
N ILE A 64 11.47 34.73 -2.89
CA ILE A 64 10.44 35.66 -2.42
C ILE A 64 9.71 34.94 -1.31
N SER A 65 10.03 35.36 -0.08
CA SER A 65 9.24 35.05 1.12
C SER A 65 7.80 35.52 0.94
N ILE A 66 6.86 34.70 1.37
CA ILE A 66 5.40 34.91 1.20
C ILE A 66 4.88 36.28 1.69
N PRO A 67 5.51 37.00 2.65
CA PRO A 67 5.04 38.32 3.08
C PRO A 67 5.12 39.43 2.03
N ASP A 68 6.04 39.35 1.05
CA ASP A 68 6.31 40.49 0.16
C ASP A 68 5.43 40.59 -1.09
N ARG A 69 4.57 39.62 -1.34
CA ARG A 69 3.68 39.62 -2.53
C ARG A 69 2.36 40.36 -2.35
N LEU A 70 2.07 40.87 -1.17
CA LEU A 70 0.83 41.63 -0.91
C LEU A 70 0.96 43.13 -1.12
N LEU A 71 2.15 43.65 -1.45
CA LEU A 71 2.43 45.10 -1.44
C LEU A 71 2.80 45.72 -2.78
N VAL A 72 2.68 45.01 -3.92
CA VAL A 72 2.95 45.64 -5.24
C VAL A 72 1.72 45.62 -6.13
N LEU A 73 0.75 46.47 -5.79
CA LEU A 73 -0.26 47.01 -6.69
C LEU A 73 -0.21 48.54 -6.61
N GLN A 74 0.78 49.13 -7.29
CA GLN A 74 0.68 50.52 -7.81
C GLN A 74 1.80 50.82 -8.81
N GLY A 75 1.40 51.13 -10.04
CA GLY A 75 2.10 52.06 -10.99
C GLY A 75 3.24 51.45 -11.83
N SER A 76 3.21 51.41 -13.09
CA SER A 76 3.17 52.46 -14.09
C SER A 76 3.28 51.89 -15.52
N GLU A 77 2.75 52.65 -16.46
CA GLU A 77 2.72 52.46 -17.90
C GLU A 77 4.04 52.79 -18.60
N ASN A 78 4.06 52.41 -19.90
CA ASN A 78 4.90 52.88 -21.05
C ASN A 78 6.01 51.89 -21.45
N ASP A 79 6.26 51.58 -22.69
CA ASP A 79 5.85 51.86 -24.06
C ASP A 79 6.80 51.09 -25.02
N ALA A 80 6.37 50.96 -26.27
CA ALA A 80 7.13 50.73 -27.50
C ALA A 80 7.42 49.30 -28.02
N SER A 81 6.64 48.98 -28.98
CA SER A 81 6.71 48.20 -30.23
C SER A 81 8.04 47.62 -30.72
N VAL A 82 8.00 46.32 -31.12
CA VAL A 82 8.53 45.77 -32.37
C VAL A 82 7.75 44.51 -32.76
N HIS A 83 7.26 44.45 -33.98
CA HIS A 83 6.52 43.38 -34.62
C HIS A 83 7.42 42.17 -34.91
N PHE A 84 6.98 40.97 -34.47
CA PHE A 84 7.24 39.70 -35.17
C PHE A 84 6.06 38.76 -35.02
N ASN A 85 5.46 38.39 -36.14
CA ASN A 85 4.33 37.45 -36.24
C ASN A 85 4.74 36.08 -35.78
N ARG A 86 4.23 35.66 -34.60
CA ARG A 86 4.15 34.27 -34.15
C ARG A 86 2.77 34.04 -33.55
N SER A 87 2.06 33.00 -34.02
CA SER A 87 0.75 32.59 -33.55
C SER A 87 0.65 32.68 -32.03
N LYS A 88 -0.12 33.64 -31.52
CA LYS A 88 -0.33 33.89 -30.08
C LYS A 88 -1.14 32.74 -29.50
N ARG A 89 -0.45 31.74 -28.94
CA ARG A 89 -1.03 30.96 -27.82
C ARG A 89 -1.40 31.98 -26.74
N ARG A 90 -2.71 32.23 -26.54
CA ARG A 90 -3.23 33.09 -25.48
C ARG A 90 -2.61 32.64 -24.14
N LYS A 91 -1.57 33.32 -23.64
CA LYS A 91 -1.15 33.27 -22.24
C LYS A 91 -2.37 33.70 -21.45
N ARG A 92 -2.98 32.74 -20.68
CA ARG A 92 -3.98 33.10 -19.71
C ARG A 92 -3.36 34.18 -18.82
N LYS A 93 -3.97 35.35 -18.74
CA LYS A 93 -3.71 36.35 -17.70
C LYS A 93 -3.73 35.58 -16.38
N ARG A 94 -2.76 35.85 -15.52
CA ARG A 94 -2.64 35.31 -14.17
C ARG A 94 -3.86 35.79 -13.39
N SER A 95 -4.96 35.04 -13.48
CA SER A 95 -6.20 35.38 -12.81
C SER A 95 -6.06 34.98 -11.34
N GLU A 96 -6.79 35.64 -10.48
CA GLU A 96 -7.03 35.34 -9.08
C GLU A 96 -7.15 33.83 -8.85
N MET A 97 -6.69 33.34 -7.71
CA MET A 97 -6.81 31.94 -7.32
C MET A 97 -8.30 31.58 -7.28
N ASN A 98 -8.65 30.46 -7.89
CA ASN A 98 -10.02 29.97 -7.80
C ASN A 98 -10.30 29.43 -6.39
N GLN A 99 -11.59 29.31 -6.00
CA GLN A 99 -11.98 28.88 -4.65
C GLN A 99 -11.32 27.55 -4.24
N GLY A 100 -11.20 26.56 -5.15
CA GLY A 100 -10.58 25.29 -4.83
C GLY A 100 -9.08 25.39 -4.56
N GLU A 101 -8.38 26.37 -5.16
CA GLU A 101 -6.97 26.65 -4.88
C GLU A 101 -6.81 27.37 -3.52
N ILE A 102 -7.72 28.28 -3.21
CA ILE A 102 -7.78 28.95 -1.89
C ILE A 102 -8.03 27.93 -0.78
N ASP A 103 -9.03 27.07 -0.94
CA ASP A 103 -9.37 26.03 0.03
C ASP A 103 -8.20 25.04 0.24
N SER A 104 -7.52 24.67 -0.84
CA SER A 104 -6.36 23.76 -0.78
C SER A 104 -5.16 24.43 -0.09
N LEU A 105 -4.96 25.74 -0.30
CA LEU A 105 -3.92 26.49 0.41
C LEU A 105 -4.25 26.64 1.89
N ALA A 106 -5.49 26.99 2.23
CA ALA A 106 -5.94 27.11 3.62
C ALA A 106 -5.76 25.79 4.38
N TYR A 107 -6.16 24.67 3.76
CA TYR A 107 -5.95 23.34 4.32
C TYR A 107 -4.46 23.04 4.52
N HIS A 108 -3.61 23.31 3.50
CA HIS A 108 -2.17 23.11 3.60
C HIS A 108 -1.55 23.91 4.77
N LEU A 109 -1.92 25.17 4.93
CA LEU A 109 -1.40 26.01 6.01
C LEU A 109 -1.77 25.45 7.40
N LYS A 110 -2.96 24.85 7.54
CA LYS A 110 -3.41 24.21 8.78
C LYS A 110 -2.55 23.01 9.18
N ILE A 111 -2.14 22.18 8.22
CA ILE A 111 -1.43 20.90 8.50
C ILE A 111 0.09 21.01 8.32
N ARG A 112 0.60 22.12 7.78
CA ARG A 112 1.99 22.31 7.40
C ARG A 112 2.98 22.09 8.55
N SER A 113 2.66 22.61 9.74
CA SER A 113 3.53 22.50 10.92
C SER A 113 3.67 21.05 11.35
N ALA A 114 2.55 20.33 11.50
CA ALA A 114 2.54 18.91 11.88
C ALA A 114 3.35 18.06 10.89
N ILE A 115 3.17 18.29 9.56
CA ILE A 115 3.94 17.60 8.53
C ILE A 115 5.42 17.92 8.66
N ALA A 116 5.81 19.19 8.80
CA ALA A 116 7.21 19.60 8.85
C ALA A 116 7.93 19.03 10.08
N GLU A 117 7.32 19.15 11.27
CA GLU A 117 7.88 18.68 12.53
C GLU A 117 7.99 17.15 12.57
N GLY A 118 6.88 16.46 12.18
CA GLY A 118 6.85 15.01 12.14
C GLY A 118 7.86 14.44 11.14
N THR A 119 7.93 15.02 9.92
CA THR A 119 8.89 14.60 8.90
C THR A 119 10.32 14.80 9.36
N LYS A 120 10.65 15.98 9.93
CA LYS A 120 12.00 16.26 10.43
C LYS A 120 12.44 15.23 11.46
N SER A 121 11.61 14.96 12.46
CA SER A 121 11.93 13.99 13.53
C SER A 121 12.19 12.59 12.99
N LEU A 122 11.37 12.12 12.01
CA LEU A 122 11.51 10.79 11.42
C LEU A 122 12.70 10.69 10.46
N VAL A 123 12.99 11.75 9.69
CA VAL A 123 14.14 11.83 8.79
C VAL A 123 15.45 11.88 9.58
N ASP A 124 15.52 12.69 10.65
CA ASP A 124 16.71 12.77 11.51
C ASP A 124 17.03 11.40 12.13
N ALA A 125 16.01 10.65 12.56
CA ALA A 125 16.17 9.27 13.02
C ALA A 125 16.65 8.33 11.91
N GLY A 126 16.08 8.44 10.69
CA GLY A 126 16.47 7.64 9.53
C GLY A 126 17.92 7.87 9.07
N LEU A 127 18.38 9.12 9.14
CA LEU A 127 19.78 9.48 8.88
C LEU A 127 20.70 8.94 9.98
N SER A 128 20.30 9.05 11.24
CA SER A 128 21.09 8.58 12.38
C SER A 128 21.27 7.06 12.41
N CYS A 129 20.26 6.30 11.95
CA CYS A 129 20.37 4.83 11.85
C CYS A 129 20.96 4.33 10.51
N GLY A 130 21.32 5.24 9.59
CA GLY A 130 21.90 4.90 8.28
C GLY A 130 20.93 4.36 7.24
N TYR A 131 19.63 4.37 7.49
CA TYR A 131 18.61 3.98 6.51
C TYR A 131 18.47 5.01 5.39
N LEU A 132 18.47 6.28 5.74
CA LEU A 132 18.55 7.39 4.79
C LEU A 132 20.02 7.83 4.67
N SER A 133 20.48 8.05 3.46
CA SER A 133 21.87 8.45 3.21
C SER A 133 21.99 9.22 1.89
N ASP A 134 23.04 10.03 1.77
CA ASP A 134 23.34 10.81 0.55
C ASP A 134 24.15 9.92 -0.42
N VAL A 135 23.55 8.86 -0.92
CA VAL A 135 24.20 7.92 -1.84
C VAL A 135 24.23 8.53 -3.24
N LYS A 136 25.41 8.63 -3.83
CA LYS A 136 25.64 8.97 -5.23
C LYS A 136 25.72 7.69 -6.05
N GLU A 137 24.60 7.05 -6.29
CA GLU A 137 24.52 5.91 -7.21
C GLU A 137 23.90 6.33 -8.55
N GLU A 138 24.31 5.66 -9.62
CA GLU A 138 23.72 5.88 -10.94
C GLU A 138 22.29 5.35 -10.98
N ASN A 139 21.40 6.05 -11.70
CA ASN A 139 20.04 5.61 -11.92
C ASN A 139 20.02 4.49 -12.95
N GLU A 140 19.67 3.30 -12.53
CA GLU A 140 19.34 2.21 -13.45
C GLU A 140 17.96 2.45 -14.09
N PRO A 141 17.73 1.98 -15.34
CA PRO A 141 16.45 2.12 -15.99
C PRO A 141 15.36 1.35 -15.24
N LEU A 142 14.20 1.99 -15.06
CA LEU A 142 13.05 1.37 -14.44
C LEU A 142 12.44 0.29 -15.33
N PRO A 143 11.88 -0.80 -14.75
CA PRO A 143 11.08 -1.74 -15.51
C PRO A 143 9.89 -1.05 -16.17
N SER A 144 9.71 -1.26 -17.48
CA SER A 144 8.66 -0.59 -18.28
C SER A 144 7.62 -1.59 -18.79
N GLN A 145 7.13 -2.48 -17.94
CA GLN A 145 6.11 -3.45 -18.36
C GLN A 145 4.70 -2.84 -18.22
N GLU A 146 4.00 -2.71 -19.35
CA GLU A 146 2.56 -2.42 -19.39
C GLU A 146 1.79 -3.74 -19.59
N CYS A 147 1.11 -4.22 -18.54
CA CYS A 147 0.38 -5.50 -18.59
C CYS A 147 -1.03 -5.38 -19.18
N ASN A 148 -1.49 -4.20 -19.60
CA ASN A 148 -2.83 -3.94 -20.16
C ASN A 148 -4.01 -4.53 -19.37
N LEU A 149 -3.84 -4.81 -18.08
CA LEU A 149 -4.82 -5.50 -17.24
C LEU A 149 -6.17 -4.78 -17.20
N ALA A 150 -6.17 -3.45 -17.13
CA ALA A 150 -7.40 -2.67 -17.14
C ALA A 150 -8.19 -2.84 -18.45
N ALA A 151 -7.51 -2.93 -19.61
CA ALA A 151 -8.15 -3.20 -20.89
C ALA A 151 -8.71 -4.62 -20.96
N LEU A 152 -8.00 -5.61 -20.40
CA LEU A 152 -8.51 -6.97 -20.28
C LEU A 152 -9.75 -7.05 -19.40
N CYS A 153 -9.80 -6.31 -18.28
CA CYS A 153 -11.00 -6.19 -17.45
C CYS A 153 -12.18 -5.56 -18.23
N ASP A 154 -11.92 -4.54 -19.05
CA ASP A 154 -12.96 -3.94 -19.88
C ASP A 154 -13.52 -4.94 -20.90
N MET A 155 -12.68 -5.74 -21.54
CA MET A 155 -13.11 -6.80 -22.45
C MET A 155 -13.90 -7.90 -21.72
N ALA A 156 -13.48 -8.27 -20.52
CA ALA A 156 -14.13 -9.28 -19.70
C ALA A 156 -15.54 -8.91 -19.22
N LYS A 157 -15.97 -7.65 -19.34
CA LYS A 157 -17.35 -7.23 -19.01
C LYS A 157 -18.41 -7.96 -19.83
N GLY A 158 -18.05 -8.42 -21.01
CA GLY A 158 -18.94 -9.24 -21.88
C GLY A 158 -19.07 -10.70 -21.46
N LEU A 159 -18.22 -11.20 -20.57
CA LEU A 159 -18.29 -12.58 -20.12
C LEU A 159 -19.53 -12.82 -19.25
N PRO A 160 -20.22 -13.97 -19.37
CA PRO A 160 -21.32 -14.30 -18.47
C PRO A 160 -20.81 -14.37 -17.02
N LEU A 161 -21.60 -13.87 -16.07
CA LEU A 161 -21.40 -14.17 -14.65
C LEU A 161 -21.86 -15.61 -14.46
N VAL A 162 -20.96 -16.48 -14.04
CA VAL A 162 -21.28 -17.89 -13.78
C VAL A 162 -22.07 -17.93 -12.46
N ALA A 163 -23.38 -18.18 -12.58
CA ALA A 163 -24.30 -18.07 -11.43
C ALA A 163 -24.26 -19.25 -10.46
N ASP A 164 -23.48 -20.33 -10.72
CA ASP A 164 -23.78 -21.62 -10.07
C ASP A 164 -22.56 -22.45 -9.64
N ILE A 165 -21.37 -21.88 -9.46
CA ILE A 165 -20.21 -22.64 -9.02
C ILE A 165 -19.54 -21.91 -7.87
N SER A 166 -18.99 -22.67 -6.91
CA SER A 166 -18.20 -22.14 -5.79
C SER A 166 -17.35 -20.96 -6.23
N GLN A 167 -17.66 -19.80 -5.71
CA GLN A 167 -17.18 -18.51 -6.23
C GLN A 167 -15.71 -18.27 -5.90
N VAL A 168 -15.02 -19.29 -5.38
CA VAL A 168 -13.61 -19.26 -4.97
C VAL A 168 -12.87 -20.38 -5.68
N GLN A 169 -11.79 -20.02 -6.31
CA GLN A 169 -10.83 -20.97 -6.89
C GLN A 169 -9.51 -20.92 -6.10
N PHE A 170 -8.80 -22.03 -6.04
CA PHE A 170 -7.65 -22.19 -5.16
C PHE A 170 -6.36 -22.45 -5.94
N ILE A 171 -5.27 -21.86 -5.49
CA ILE A 171 -3.90 -22.22 -5.89
C ILE A 171 -3.37 -23.12 -4.77
N ARG A 172 -3.19 -24.43 -5.07
CA ARG A 172 -2.80 -25.46 -4.10
C ARG A 172 -1.44 -26.06 -4.41
N PRO A 173 -0.74 -26.60 -3.38
CA PRO A 173 0.56 -27.28 -3.57
C PRO A 173 0.48 -28.52 -4.45
N GLU A 174 -0.69 -29.17 -4.51
CA GLU A 174 -0.96 -30.43 -5.21
C GLU A 174 -1.27 -30.23 -6.70
N ASP A 175 -1.72 -29.05 -7.07
CA ASP A 175 -1.97 -28.67 -8.45
C ASP A 175 -0.61 -28.51 -9.14
N GLY A 176 0.10 -29.64 -9.31
CA GLY A 176 1.36 -29.69 -10.06
C GLY A 176 1.12 -28.99 -11.37
N CYS A 177 1.54 -27.76 -11.47
CA CYS A 177 1.24 -26.73 -12.40
C CYS A 177 1.05 -27.20 -13.85
N SER A 178 -0.02 -27.83 -14.06
CA SER A 178 -0.76 -27.72 -15.30
C SER A 178 -1.36 -26.32 -15.27
N THR A 179 -1.18 -25.52 -16.30
CA THR A 179 -1.82 -24.22 -16.50
C THR A 179 -3.28 -24.31 -16.08
N THR A 180 -3.53 -24.07 -14.81
CA THR A 180 -4.89 -24.03 -14.30
C THR A 180 -5.53 -22.84 -14.98
N HIS A 181 -6.58 -23.09 -15.76
CA HIS A 181 -7.40 -22.03 -16.35
C HIS A 181 -8.13 -21.33 -15.21
N LEU A 182 -7.43 -20.36 -14.59
CA LEU A 182 -8.03 -19.54 -13.53
C LEU A 182 -8.99 -18.53 -14.16
N GLU A 183 -10.21 -18.48 -13.63
CA GLU A 183 -11.27 -17.54 -14.03
C GLU A 183 -11.05 -16.18 -13.34
N LEU A 184 -9.96 -15.50 -13.69
CA LEU A 184 -9.44 -14.32 -13.02
C LEU A 184 -10.43 -13.17 -12.87
N PHE A 185 -11.41 -13.08 -13.81
CA PHE A 185 -12.32 -11.92 -13.91
C PHE A 185 -13.67 -12.13 -13.22
N THR A 186 -14.00 -13.38 -12.88
CA THR A 186 -15.34 -13.76 -12.41
C THR A 186 -15.34 -14.48 -11.07
N GLN A 187 -14.18 -14.96 -10.61
CA GLN A 187 -14.04 -15.69 -9.36
C GLN A 187 -12.90 -15.15 -8.52
N VAL A 188 -13.07 -15.18 -7.19
CA VAL A 188 -11.98 -14.90 -6.26
C VAL A 188 -10.97 -16.04 -6.34
N THR A 189 -9.70 -15.69 -6.54
CA THR A 189 -8.58 -16.64 -6.51
C THR A 189 -7.92 -16.57 -5.14
N GLU A 190 -7.77 -17.70 -4.46
CA GLU A 190 -7.14 -17.80 -3.13
C GLU A 190 -5.88 -18.67 -3.19
N SER A 191 -4.76 -18.15 -2.71
CA SER A 191 -3.52 -18.90 -2.57
C SER A 191 -3.48 -19.63 -1.23
N CYS A 192 -3.53 -20.96 -1.27
CA CYS A 192 -3.33 -21.83 -0.11
C CYS A 192 -1.85 -22.12 0.17
N MET A 193 -0.94 -21.50 -0.58
CA MET A 193 0.50 -21.71 -0.46
C MET A 193 1.08 -21.01 0.78
N ASP A 194 2.06 -21.64 1.45
CA ASP A 194 2.82 -21.06 2.55
C ASP A 194 4.02 -20.23 2.10
N CYS A 195 4.39 -20.33 0.83
CA CYS A 195 5.42 -19.52 0.18
C CYS A 195 4.85 -18.88 -1.09
N ALA A 196 5.56 -17.91 -1.63
CA ALA A 196 5.16 -17.32 -2.90
C ALA A 196 5.28 -18.33 -4.04
N VAL A 197 4.46 -18.15 -5.07
CA VAL A 197 4.45 -19.04 -6.24
C VAL A 197 4.53 -18.23 -7.54
N GLU A 198 5.40 -18.64 -8.45
CA GLU A 198 5.40 -18.12 -9.82
C GLU A 198 4.32 -18.83 -10.63
N LEU A 199 3.36 -18.07 -11.15
CA LEU A 199 2.30 -18.55 -12.02
C LEU A 199 2.35 -17.90 -13.40
N THR A 200 1.97 -18.63 -14.43
CA THR A 200 1.72 -18.07 -15.76
C THR A 200 0.23 -17.74 -15.88
N LEU A 201 -0.11 -16.46 -15.92
CA LEU A 201 -1.47 -15.95 -16.09
C LEU A 201 -1.52 -15.14 -17.38
N MET A 202 -2.48 -15.42 -18.25
CA MET A 202 -2.64 -14.69 -19.54
C MET A 202 -1.32 -14.61 -20.35
N GLY A 203 -0.53 -15.69 -20.33
CA GLY A 203 0.75 -15.78 -21.04
C GLY A 203 1.91 -14.98 -20.44
N GLN A 204 1.74 -14.38 -19.26
CA GLN A 204 2.74 -13.63 -18.52
C GLN A 204 3.00 -14.26 -17.15
N LYS A 205 4.21 -14.09 -16.61
CA LYS A 205 4.59 -14.65 -15.31
C LYS A 205 4.41 -13.63 -14.19
N TYR A 206 3.80 -14.11 -13.11
CA TYR A 206 3.50 -13.32 -11.91
C TYR A 206 3.95 -14.06 -10.65
N ILE A 207 4.42 -13.31 -9.67
CA ILE A 207 4.77 -13.81 -8.33
C ILE A 207 3.59 -13.57 -7.41
N ILE A 208 2.92 -14.63 -7.00
CA ILE A 208 1.74 -14.57 -6.12
C ILE A 208 2.20 -14.84 -4.68
N PRO A 209 1.99 -13.90 -3.74
CA PRO A 209 2.37 -14.07 -2.35
C PRO A 209 1.60 -15.21 -1.65
N PRO A 210 2.11 -15.71 -0.51
CA PRO A 210 1.43 -16.74 0.25
C PRO A 210 0.13 -16.25 0.87
N ARG A 211 -0.85 -17.15 0.99
CA ARG A 211 -2.11 -16.93 1.73
C ARG A 211 -2.89 -15.68 1.32
N CYS A 212 -2.68 -15.15 0.12
CA CYS A 212 -3.43 -14.01 -0.40
C CYS A 212 -4.64 -14.44 -1.21
N SER A 213 -5.63 -13.57 -1.29
CA SER A 213 -6.79 -13.74 -2.17
C SER A 213 -6.90 -12.54 -3.11
N PHE A 214 -7.37 -12.72 -4.34
CA PHE A 214 -7.54 -11.60 -5.26
C PHE A 214 -8.66 -11.82 -6.28
N LEU A 215 -9.21 -10.70 -6.76
CA LEU A 215 -10.17 -10.66 -7.87
C LEU A 215 -9.76 -9.55 -8.83
N LEU A 216 -9.52 -9.92 -10.10
CA LEU A 216 -9.16 -9.01 -11.18
C LEU A 216 -10.44 -8.52 -11.88
N SER A 217 -11.05 -7.48 -11.36
CA SER A 217 -12.28 -6.93 -11.95
C SER A 217 -12.42 -5.43 -11.65
N ASP A 218 -13.42 -4.81 -12.27
CA ASP A 218 -13.80 -3.42 -12.00
C ASP A 218 -15.08 -3.32 -11.16
N LEU A 219 -15.50 -2.08 -10.86
CA LEU A 219 -16.66 -1.81 -10.01
C LEU A 219 -17.96 -2.45 -10.52
N THR A 220 -18.12 -2.64 -11.84
CA THR A 220 -19.32 -3.26 -12.41
C THR A 220 -19.40 -4.75 -12.16
N ARG A 221 -18.29 -5.37 -11.74
CA ARG A 221 -18.13 -6.80 -11.46
C ARG A 221 -17.53 -7.08 -10.09
N ILE A 222 -17.92 -6.30 -9.08
CA ILE A 222 -17.48 -6.49 -7.69
C ILE A 222 -18.28 -7.58 -6.95
N GLN A 223 -19.41 -8.03 -7.51
CA GLN A 223 -20.30 -8.97 -6.85
C GLN A 223 -19.61 -10.25 -6.36
N PRO A 224 -18.71 -10.90 -7.10
CA PRO A 224 -17.99 -12.09 -6.59
C PRO A 224 -17.18 -11.84 -5.31
N LEU A 225 -16.72 -10.60 -5.07
CA LEU A 225 -16.07 -10.24 -3.80
C LEU A 225 -17.07 -10.19 -2.64
N VAL A 226 -18.30 -9.73 -2.88
CA VAL A 226 -19.37 -9.74 -1.87
C VAL A 226 -19.82 -11.18 -1.58
N ASP A 227 -20.02 -11.97 -2.64
CA ASP A 227 -20.46 -13.36 -2.56
C ASP A 227 -19.38 -14.28 -1.95
N TYR A 228 -18.12 -13.84 -1.92
CA TYR A 228 -17.05 -14.51 -1.16
C TYR A 228 -17.38 -14.62 0.33
N GLY A 229 -18.29 -13.77 0.84
CA GLY A 229 -18.86 -13.89 2.17
C GLY A 229 -17.92 -13.55 3.33
N LYS A 230 -16.70 -13.08 3.02
CA LYS A 230 -15.72 -12.68 4.01
C LYS A 230 -15.97 -11.25 4.48
N LEU A 231 -15.98 -11.04 5.79
CA LEU A 231 -16.05 -9.72 6.40
C LEU A 231 -14.65 -9.27 6.85
N PHE A 232 -14.34 -8.00 6.61
CA PHE A 232 -12.99 -7.47 6.82
C PHE A 232 -12.94 -6.52 8.02
N ASN A 233 -11.86 -6.64 8.80
CA ASN A 233 -11.57 -5.76 9.94
C ASN A 233 -10.82 -4.50 9.52
N LEU A 234 -10.16 -4.55 8.35
CA LEU A 234 -9.43 -3.44 7.76
C LEU A 234 -9.70 -3.38 6.26
N ILE A 235 -10.16 -2.22 5.79
CA ILE A 235 -10.34 -1.93 4.36
C ILE A 235 -9.51 -0.72 3.99
N VAL A 236 -8.54 -0.89 3.09
CA VAL A 236 -7.71 0.18 2.52
C VAL A 236 -8.10 0.40 1.07
N MET A 237 -8.19 1.65 0.62
CA MET A 237 -8.53 1.94 -0.78
C MET A 237 -7.77 3.13 -1.35
N ASP A 238 -7.32 3.01 -2.61
CA ASP A 238 -6.72 4.09 -3.42
C ASP A 238 -7.55 4.33 -4.69
N PRO A 239 -8.68 5.04 -4.60
CA PRO A 239 -9.57 5.22 -5.74
C PRO A 239 -8.90 5.99 -6.88
N PRO A 240 -9.23 5.69 -8.15
CA PRO A 240 -8.75 6.45 -9.31
C PRO A 240 -9.46 7.81 -9.39
N TRP A 241 -9.00 8.76 -8.57
CA TRP A 241 -9.58 10.10 -8.47
C TRP A 241 -9.57 10.87 -9.78
N GLU A 242 -10.61 11.66 -10.02
CA GLU A 242 -10.65 12.60 -11.14
C GLU A 242 -9.49 13.59 -11.08
N ASN A 243 -8.53 13.47 -11.98
CA ASN A 243 -7.42 14.38 -12.09
C ASN A 243 -7.34 14.98 -13.50
N LYS A 244 -7.08 16.31 -13.59
CA LYS A 244 -6.92 17.01 -14.87
C LYS A 244 -5.76 16.43 -15.71
N SER A 245 -4.73 15.87 -15.06
CA SER A 245 -3.61 15.22 -15.74
C SER A 245 -4.02 13.91 -16.37
N VAL A 246 -4.84 13.11 -15.69
CA VAL A 246 -5.39 11.83 -16.18
C VAL A 246 -6.30 12.07 -17.38
N LYS A 247 -7.18 13.09 -17.31
CA LYS A 247 -8.04 13.48 -18.44
C LYS A 247 -7.24 13.90 -19.70
N ARG A 248 -6.01 14.38 -19.54
CA ARG A 248 -5.15 14.79 -20.68
C ARG A 248 -4.32 13.65 -21.26
N SER A 249 -3.94 12.68 -20.44
CA SER A 249 -3.07 11.57 -20.86
C SER A 249 -3.85 10.42 -21.51
N GLY A 250 -5.16 10.31 -21.26
CA GLY A 250 -5.98 9.20 -21.76
C GLY A 250 -5.57 7.80 -21.28
N ARG A 251 -4.56 7.70 -20.39
CA ARG A 251 -3.92 6.43 -20.01
C ARG A 251 -4.71 5.61 -18.99
N TYR A 252 -5.62 6.25 -18.21
CA TYR A 252 -6.40 5.57 -17.19
C TYR A 252 -7.83 6.10 -17.18
N GLY A 253 -8.79 5.19 -17.04
CA GLY A 253 -10.16 5.54 -16.71
C GLY A 253 -10.19 6.18 -15.30
N PHE A 254 -10.84 7.32 -15.15
CA PHE A 254 -11.14 7.87 -13.82
C PHE A 254 -12.54 7.39 -13.40
N LEU A 255 -12.72 7.18 -12.11
CA LEU A 255 -14.03 6.88 -11.55
C LEU A 255 -14.66 8.17 -11.04
N PRO A 256 -15.85 8.58 -11.55
CA PRO A 256 -16.57 9.70 -10.97
C PRO A 256 -16.78 9.50 -9.47
N SER A 257 -16.55 10.52 -8.65
CA SER A 257 -16.67 10.42 -7.19
C SER A 257 -18.02 9.84 -6.75
N THR A 258 -19.09 10.14 -7.45
CA THR A 258 -20.43 9.58 -7.16
C THR A 258 -20.52 8.07 -7.34
N GLN A 259 -19.70 7.48 -8.22
CA GLN A 259 -19.67 6.03 -8.40
C GLN A 259 -18.99 5.32 -7.24
N LEU A 260 -18.10 5.99 -6.49
CA LEU A 260 -17.50 5.42 -5.29
C LEU A 260 -18.54 5.06 -4.22
N LYS A 261 -19.65 5.79 -4.16
CA LYS A 261 -20.78 5.47 -3.25
C LYS A 261 -21.41 4.09 -3.55
N ARG A 262 -21.19 3.53 -4.73
CA ARG A 262 -21.70 2.19 -5.12
C ARG A 262 -20.84 1.04 -4.59
N LEU A 263 -19.66 1.31 -4.03
CA LEU A 263 -18.86 0.29 -3.36
C LEU A 263 -19.66 -0.28 -2.18
N PRO A 264 -19.82 -1.60 -2.08
CA PRO A 264 -20.64 -2.26 -1.07
C PRO A 264 -19.91 -2.37 0.28
N ILE A 265 -19.33 -1.29 0.78
CA ILE A 265 -18.55 -1.28 2.02
C ILE A 265 -19.34 -1.87 3.19
N PRO A 266 -20.64 -1.55 3.38
CA PRO A 266 -21.43 -2.16 4.47
C PRO A 266 -21.59 -3.69 4.39
N LEU A 267 -21.43 -4.28 3.20
CA LEU A 267 -21.50 -5.74 2.99
C LEU A 267 -20.11 -6.42 3.15
N LEU A 268 -19.04 -5.64 3.12
CA LEU A 268 -17.66 -6.12 3.21
C LEU A 268 -17.05 -5.87 4.60
N ALA A 269 -17.54 -4.89 5.35
CA ALA A 269 -16.98 -4.46 6.61
C ALA A 269 -17.54 -5.25 7.79
N ALA A 270 -16.68 -5.81 8.62
CA ALA A 270 -17.04 -6.29 9.94
C ALA A 270 -17.41 -5.12 10.88
N ALA A 271 -18.18 -5.39 11.92
CA ALA A 271 -18.48 -4.36 12.93
C ALA A 271 -17.17 -3.83 13.54
N GLY A 272 -17.01 -2.51 13.58
CA GLY A 272 -15.77 -1.88 14.05
C GLY A 272 -14.63 -1.85 13.03
N CYS A 273 -14.87 -2.27 11.78
CA CYS A 273 -13.87 -2.26 10.70
C CYS A 273 -13.22 -0.88 10.54
N VAL A 274 -11.91 -0.86 10.44
CA VAL A 274 -11.13 0.34 10.10
C VAL A 274 -11.15 0.53 8.58
N VAL A 275 -11.61 1.69 8.13
CA VAL A 275 -11.66 2.06 6.71
C VAL A 275 -10.66 3.18 6.46
N VAL A 276 -9.74 2.98 5.51
CA VAL A 276 -8.67 3.93 5.18
C VAL A 276 -8.73 4.28 3.70
N THR A 277 -8.81 5.57 3.38
CA THR A 277 -8.88 6.05 2.01
C THR A 277 -7.71 6.99 1.69
N TRP A 278 -6.94 6.65 0.65
CA TRP A 278 -5.96 7.55 0.06
C TRP A 278 -6.67 8.68 -0.67
N VAL A 279 -6.32 9.93 -0.32
CA VAL A 279 -6.94 11.12 -0.91
C VAL A 279 -5.88 12.02 -1.50
N THR A 280 -6.14 12.53 -2.70
CA THR A 280 -5.25 13.52 -3.33
C THR A 280 -5.31 14.85 -2.57
N ASN A 281 -4.29 15.72 -2.76
CA ASN A 281 -4.21 17.06 -2.15
C ASN A 281 -5.26 18.06 -2.68
N ARG A 282 -6.37 17.56 -3.22
CA ARG A 282 -7.50 18.36 -3.70
C ARG A 282 -8.56 18.45 -2.61
N SER A 283 -8.78 19.64 -2.08
CA SER A 283 -9.73 19.87 -0.96
C SER A 283 -11.14 19.35 -1.23
N SER A 284 -11.60 19.38 -2.49
CA SER A 284 -12.92 18.83 -2.85
C SER A 284 -13.01 17.31 -2.68
N HIS A 285 -11.91 16.55 -2.93
CA HIS A 285 -11.91 15.11 -2.73
C HIS A 285 -11.90 14.79 -1.22
N LEU A 286 -11.13 15.54 -0.44
CA LEU A 286 -11.09 15.37 1.00
C LEU A 286 -12.48 15.61 1.63
N ARG A 287 -13.13 16.72 1.27
CA ARG A 287 -14.51 17.01 1.71
C ARG A 287 -15.47 15.91 1.28
N PHE A 288 -15.42 15.49 0.03
CA PHE A 288 -16.28 14.42 -0.47
C PHE A 288 -16.14 13.13 0.36
N VAL A 289 -14.91 12.71 0.70
CA VAL A 289 -14.70 11.51 1.53
C VAL A 289 -15.30 11.69 2.91
N LYS A 290 -15.03 12.83 3.56
CA LYS A 290 -15.43 13.06 4.96
C LYS A 290 -16.91 13.35 5.12
N ASP A 291 -17.47 14.17 4.22
CA ASP A 291 -18.80 14.76 4.40
C ASP A 291 -19.89 13.97 3.66
N GLU A 292 -19.51 13.16 2.64
CA GLU A 292 -20.46 12.44 1.82
C GLU A 292 -20.21 10.92 1.76
N LEU A 293 -18.98 10.48 1.49
CA LEU A 293 -18.69 9.09 1.18
C LEU A 293 -18.73 8.22 2.44
N TYR A 294 -18.00 8.63 3.47
CA TYR A 294 -17.97 7.92 4.74
C TYR A 294 -19.31 7.87 5.46
N PRO A 295 -20.05 8.99 5.59
CA PRO A 295 -21.41 8.95 6.13
C PRO A 295 -22.35 8.05 5.34
N HIS A 296 -22.23 8.03 3.98
CA HIS A 296 -23.03 7.15 3.13
C HIS A 296 -22.81 5.66 3.44
N TRP A 297 -21.60 5.28 3.83
CA TRP A 297 -21.27 3.89 4.20
C TRP A 297 -21.46 3.58 5.69
N GLY A 298 -21.87 4.55 6.51
CA GLY A 298 -21.92 4.37 7.97
C GLY A 298 -20.54 4.33 8.63
N VAL A 299 -19.56 5.00 8.03
CA VAL A 299 -18.20 5.12 8.54
C VAL A 299 -18.05 6.47 9.25
N GLU A 300 -17.63 6.45 10.51
CA GLU A 300 -17.28 7.65 11.27
C GLU A 300 -15.81 8.02 11.02
N VAL A 301 -15.54 9.29 10.69
CA VAL A 301 -14.17 9.80 10.52
C VAL A 301 -13.47 9.88 11.87
N LEU A 302 -12.29 9.28 11.99
CA LEU A 302 -11.48 9.27 13.20
C LEU A 302 -10.24 10.16 13.11
N ALA A 303 -9.50 10.09 12.00
CA ALA A 303 -8.23 10.79 11.86
C ALA A 303 -7.88 11.09 10.40
N GLU A 304 -6.98 12.04 10.21
CA GLU A 304 -6.27 12.32 8.96
C GLU A 304 -4.78 12.11 9.17
N TRP A 305 -4.17 11.23 8.39
CA TRP A 305 -2.72 11.00 8.40
C TRP A 305 -2.09 11.45 7.09
N PHE A 306 -0.77 11.67 7.10
CA PHE A 306 -0.06 12.24 5.96
C PHE A 306 1.09 11.34 5.53
N TRP A 307 1.02 10.80 4.33
CA TRP A 307 2.16 10.11 3.72
C TRP A 307 3.08 11.12 3.06
N VAL A 308 4.27 11.30 3.61
CA VAL A 308 5.28 12.24 3.14
C VAL A 308 6.36 11.50 2.36
N LYS A 309 6.61 11.98 1.16
CA LYS A 309 7.56 11.43 0.21
C LYS A 309 8.89 12.14 0.33
N VAL A 310 9.93 11.39 0.67
CA VAL A 310 11.31 11.90 0.75
C VAL A 310 12.22 11.20 -0.25
N THR A 311 13.33 11.83 -0.58
CA THR A 311 14.43 11.20 -1.32
C THR A 311 15.21 10.26 -0.42
N ASN A 312 16.12 9.47 -0.99
CA ASN A 312 17.03 8.63 -0.19
C ASN A 312 17.90 9.46 0.77
N SER A 313 18.16 10.74 0.47
CA SER A 313 18.86 11.66 1.39
C SER A 313 17.94 12.38 2.40
N GLY A 314 16.67 12.00 2.50
CA GLY A 314 15.72 12.59 3.45
C GLY A 314 15.12 13.94 3.03
N LYS A 315 15.45 14.47 1.85
CA LYS A 315 14.87 15.72 1.34
C LYS A 315 13.46 15.46 0.79
N TYR A 316 12.54 16.40 0.89
CA TYR A 316 11.23 16.29 0.24
C TYR A 316 11.38 16.09 -1.27
N VAL A 317 10.60 15.19 -1.88
CA VAL A 317 10.61 14.98 -3.36
C VAL A 317 10.13 16.20 -4.15
N PHE A 318 9.29 17.05 -3.55
CA PHE A 318 8.90 18.39 -4.00
C PHE A 318 8.99 19.35 -2.82
N PRO A 319 9.27 20.65 -3.00
CA PRO A 319 9.20 21.60 -1.91
C PRO A 319 7.85 21.54 -1.19
N LEU A 320 7.85 21.54 0.16
CA LEU A 320 6.63 21.42 0.98
C LEU A 320 5.59 22.50 0.59
N ASP A 321 6.03 23.72 0.35
CA ASP A 321 5.19 24.85 -0.02
C ASP A 321 4.99 25.02 -1.54
N SER A 322 5.35 24.01 -2.34
CA SER A 322 5.14 24.02 -3.78
C SER A 322 3.67 24.33 -4.14
N PRO A 323 3.39 25.26 -5.07
CA PRO A 323 2.02 25.66 -5.39
C PRO A 323 1.22 24.59 -6.13
N HIS A 324 1.87 23.63 -6.80
CA HIS A 324 1.19 22.69 -7.69
C HIS A 324 1.26 21.23 -7.26
N LYS A 325 2.41 20.79 -6.76
CA LYS A 325 2.64 19.40 -6.34
C LYS A 325 3.18 19.40 -4.93
N LYS A 326 2.43 18.81 -4.02
CA LYS A 326 2.86 18.64 -2.64
C LYS A 326 3.66 17.33 -2.48
N PRO A 327 4.65 17.27 -1.57
CA PRO A 327 5.40 16.04 -1.31
C PRO A 327 4.63 15.05 -0.43
N TYR A 328 3.36 15.24 -0.21
CA TYR A 328 2.54 14.38 0.63
C TYR A 328 1.19 14.03 0.00
N GLU A 329 0.58 12.96 0.47
CA GLU A 329 -0.80 12.59 0.22
C GLU A 329 -1.53 12.38 1.54
N VAL A 330 -2.85 12.56 1.55
CA VAL A 330 -3.68 12.45 2.75
C VAL A 330 -4.30 11.06 2.84
N LEU A 331 -4.34 10.50 4.04
CA LEU A 331 -5.10 9.33 4.41
C LEU A 331 -6.25 9.76 5.30
N VAL A 332 -7.48 9.44 4.93
CA VAL A 332 -8.63 9.59 5.83
C VAL A 332 -8.90 8.23 6.45
N LEU A 333 -8.91 8.18 7.77
CA LEU A 333 -9.17 6.98 8.55
C LEU A 333 -10.53 7.11 9.23
N GLY A 334 -11.30 6.04 9.19
CA GLY A 334 -12.61 6.00 9.84
C GLY A 334 -12.92 4.61 10.37
N ARG A 335 -14.03 4.49 11.08
CA ARG A 335 -14.52 3.25 11.65
C ARG A 335 -15.96 3.00 11.21
N TYR A 336 -16.21 1.83 10.67
CA TYR A 336 -17.55 1.38 10.33
C TYR A 336 -18.33 1.03 11.62
N ARG A 337 -19.50 1.66 11.81
CA ARG A 337 -20.31 1.47 13.03
C ARG A 337 -21.29 0.32 12.93
N GLY A 338 -21.56 -0.20 11.73
CA GLY A 338 -22.61 -1.19 11.50
C GLY A 338 -24.02 -0.57 11.51
N SER A 339 -25.01 -1.35 11.10
CA SER A 339 -26.43 -0.97 11.12
C SER A 339 -27.19 -1.46 12.35
N GLY A 340 -26.50 -1.90 13.41
CA GLY A 340 -27.08 -2.51 14.61
C GLY A 340 -27.05 -1.59 15.82
N ASP A 341 -28.17 -1.65 16.54
CA ASP A 341 -28.53 -0.97 17.77
C ASP A 341 -27.35 -0.80 18.77
N ASP A 342 -27.21 0.38 19.34
CA ASP A 342 -26.16 0.82 20.27
C ASP A 342 -26.06 0.01 21.60
N SER A 343 -26.80 -1.08 21.75
CA SER A 343 -26.99 -1.79 23.03
C SER A 343 -25.90 -2.83 23.37
N HIS A 344 -25.02 -3.19 22.44
CA HIS A 344 -23.90 -4.12 22.71
C HIS A 344 -22.52 -3.48 22.49
N ARG A 345 -22.23 -2.43 23.24
CA ARG A 345 -20.83 -2.09 23.56
C ARG A 345 -20.23 -3.28 24.30
N SER A 346 -19.55 -4.14 23.56
CA SER A 346 -18.68 -5.16 24.17
C SER A 346 -17.64 -4.46 25.04
N ARG A 347 -17.92 -4.39 26.33
CA ARG A 347 -16.95 -4.04 27.37
C ARG A 347 -15.84 -5.09 27.31
N GLY A 348 -14.69 -4.76 26.78
CA GLY A 348 -13.53 -5.66 26.93
C GLY A 348 -12.32 -5.46 26.02
N ASN A 349 -12.42 -4.81 24.87
CA ASN A 349 -11.23 -4.46 24.12
C ASN A 349 -10.97 -2.97 24.28
N THR A 350 -9.83 -2.60 24.87
CA THR A 350 -9.27 -1.24 24.85
C THR A 350 -8.92 -0.95 23.38
N GLU A 351 -9.89 -0.42 22.63
CA GLU A 351 -9.64 0.08 21.27
C GLU A 351 -8.54 1.13 21.37
N LEU A 352 -7.43 0.90 20.67
CA LEU A 352 -6.37 1.90 20.55
C LEU A 352 -6.96 3.15 19.88
N SER A 353 -6.89 4.27 20.57
CA SER A 353 -7.28 5.57 20.02
C SER A 353 -6.40 5.90 18.82
N MET A 354 -7.01 6.29 17.70
CA MET A 354 -6.28 6.78 16.53
C MET A 354 -5.98 8.27 16.76
N GLU A 355 -4.70 8.58 16.98
CA GLU A 355 -4.25 9.95 17.07
C GLU A 355 -4.32 10.63 15.70
N ASP A 356 -4.81 11.87 15.66
CA ASP A 356 -4.90 12.66 14.43
C ASP A 356 -3.53 13.21 13.99
N GLN A 357 -3.40 13.59 12.73
CA GLN A 357 -2.27 14.28 12.11
C GLN A 357 -0.92 13.53 12.21
N ARG A 358 -0.93 12.20 12.25
CA ARG A 358 0.31 11.43 12.21
C ARG A 358 0.92 11.37 10.81
N VAL A 359 2.24 11.22 10.77
CA VAL A 359 3.03 11.27 9.55
C VAL A 359 3.60 9.89 9.24
N ILE A 360 3.48 9.46 7.99
CA ILE A 360 4.15 8.29 7.45
C ILE A 360 5.20 8.78 6.46
N VAL A 361 6.47 8.58 6.75
CA VAL A 361 7.58 8.98 5.88
C VAL A 361 8.12 7.77 5.16
N SER A 362 8.33 7.85 3.85
CA SER A 362 9.08 6.83 3.11
C SER A 362 9.70 7.40 1.84
N VAL A 363 10.71 6.70 1.31
CA VAL A 363 11.13 6.87 -0.07
C VAL A 363 10.04 6.25 -0.94
N PRO A 364 9.36 7.01 -1.82
CA PRO A 364 8.29 6.48 -2.64
C PRO A 364 8.84 5.58 -3.73
N SER A 365 8.01 4.67 -4.22
CA SER A 365 8.30 3.98 -5.47
C SER A 365 8.33 4.98 -6.64
N ALA A 366 9.31 4.84 -7.53
CA ALA A 366 9.38 5.57 -8.78
C ALA A 366 8.33 5.08 -9.81
N LEU A 367 7.75 3.92 -9.56
CA LEU A 367 6.66 3.37 -10.38
C LEU A 367 5.37 4.15 -10.11
N HIS A 368 4.67 4.52 -11.18
CA HIS A 368 3.45 5.32 -11.07
C HIS A 368 2.36 4.58 -10.27
N SER A 369 1.74 5.26 -9.33
CA SER A 369 0.62 4.76 -8.51
C SER A 369 0.95 3.55 -7.62
N HIS A 370 2.22 3.30 -7.33
CA HIS A 370 2.63 2.28 -6.38
C HIS A 370 2.68 2.89 -4.97
N LYS A 371 1.71 2.56 -4.13
CA LYS A 371 1.62 3.02 -2.74
C LYS A 371 2.45 2.12 -1.81
N PRO A 372 2.98 2.63 -0.70
CA PRO A 372 3.53 1.77 0.35
C PRO A 372 2.41 0.96 1.00
N SER A 373 2.68 -0.29 1.35
CA SER A 373 1.77 -1.04 2.21
C SER A 373 1.65 -0.37 3.58
N LEU A 374 0.44 -0.36 4.11
CA LEU A 374 0.12 0.17 5.44
C LEU A 374 -0.08 -0.93 6.49
N SER A 375 0.17 -2.20 6.13
CA SER A 375 -0.11 -3.36 6.98
C SER A 375 0.49 -3.22 8.38
N ASP A 376 1.80 -2.96 8.50
CA ASP A 376 2.49 -2.87 9.80
C ASP A 376 2.09 -1.63 10.61
N VAL A 377 1.64 -0.56 9.92
CA VAL A 377 1.17 0.67 10.57
C VAL A 377 -0.26 0.51 11.11
N LEU A 378 -1.13 -0.18 10.37
CA LEU A 378 -2.56 -0.30 10.67
C LEU A 378 -2.91 -1.53 11.50
N LYS A 379 -2.07 -2.57 11.49
CA LYS A 379 -2.26 -3.81 12.27
C LYS A 379 -2.64 -3.57 13.74
N PRO A 380 -2.02 -2.62 14.48
CA PRO A 380 -2.39 -2.37 15.87
C PRO A 380 -3.83 -1.88 16.07
N TYR A 381 -4.44 -1.28 15.03
CA TYR A 381 -5.80 -0.72 15.08
C TYR A 381 -6.87 -1.68 14.56
N ALA A 382 -6.47 -2.68 13.78
CA ALA A 382 -7.37 -3.66 13.18
C ALA A 382 -7.42 -5.00 13.95
N GLY A 383 -6.37 -5.30 14.74
CA GLY A 383 -6.18 -6.56 15.44
C GLY A 383 -5.10 -7.44 14.82
N ALA A 384 -4.54 -8.36 15.62
CA ALA A 384 -3.43 -9.21 15.19
C ALA A 384 -3.82 -10.17 14.05
N ASP A 385 -5.03 -10.71 14.12
CA ASP A 385 -5.59 -11.70 13.18
C ASP A 385 -6.64 -11.06 12.26
N ALA A 386 -6.49 -9.75 11.99
CA ALA A 386 -7.44 -9.01 11.19
C ALA A 386 -7.48 -9.51 9.75
N ASP A 387 -8.69 -9.77 9.26
CA ASP A 387 -8.94 -9.93 7.84
C ASP A 387 -8.86 -8.57 7.14
N CYS A 388 -7.97 -8.48 6.16
CA CYS A 388 -7.64 -7.22 5.49
C CYS A 388 -8.03 -7.25 4.01
N LEU A 389 -8.59 -6.13 3.54
CA LEU A 389 -8.99 -5.93 2.14
C LEU A 389 -8.33 -4.67 1.58
N GLU A 390 -7.73 -4.79 0.39
CA GLU A 390 -7.30 -3.63 -0.40
C GLU A 390 -8.18 -3.48 -1.65
N LEU A 391 -8.88 -2.35 -1.76
CA LEU A 391 -9.69 -1.99 -2.92
C LEU A 391 -8.91 -1.07 -3.86
N PHE A 392 -9.08 -1.26 -5.17
CA PHE A 392 -8.27 -0.62 -6.22
C PHE A 392 -6.78 -0.97 -6.13
N ALA A 393 -6.49 -2.15 -5.61
CA ALA A 393 -5.14 -2.68 -5.45
C ALA A 393 -4.40 -2.78 -6.80
N ARG A 394 -3.08 -2.61 -6.75
CA ARG A 394 -2.16 -2.84 -7.87
C ARG A 394 -1.05 -3.82 -7.51
N SER A 395 -1.06 -4.31 -6.28
CA SER A 395 -0.16 -5.33 -5.77
C SER A 395 -0.90 -6.25 -4.81
N LEU A 396 -0.37 -7.46 -4.63
CA LEU A 396 -0.87 -8.41 -3.65
C LEU A 396 0.02 -8.38 -2.40
N GLN A 397 -0.58 -8.63 -1.24
CA GLN A 397 0.09 -8.71 0.04
C GLN A 397 -0.20 -10.06 0.70
N PRO A 398 0.78 -10.67 1.42
CA PRO A 398 0.55 -11.91 2.14
C PRO A 398 -0.62 -11.81 3.12
N GLY A 399 -1.53 -12.76 3.08
CA GLY A 399 -2.68 -12.82 3.99
C GLY A 399 -3.80 -11.80 3.70
N TRP A 400 -3.67 -10.96 2.67
CA TRP A 400 -4.68 -9.96 2.30
C TRP A 400 -5.58 -10.44 1.19
N THR A 401 -6.80 -9.94 1.17
CA THR A 401 -7.66 -9.96 -0.01
C THR A 401 -7.45 -8.65 -0.79
N SER A 402 -7.31 -8.76 -2.11
CA SER A 402 -7.05 -7.60 -2.98
C SER A 402 -8.02 -7.58 -4.16
N TRP A 403 -8.58 -6.40 -4.45
CA TRP A 403 -9.49 -6.22 -5.57
C TRP A 403 -9.11 -5.01 -6.40
N GLY A 404 -9.18 -5.15 -7.72
CA GLY A 404 -8.97 -4.05 -8.66
C GLY A 404 -8.75 -4.52 -10.09
N ASN A 405 -8.91 -3.62 -11.04
CA ASN A 405 -8.70 -3.89 -12.46
C ASN A 405 -7.22 -3.96 -12.88
N GLU A 406 -6.30 -3.70 -11.97
CA GLU A 406 -4.84 -3.84 -12.12
C GLU A 406 -4.24 -4.63 -10.93
N VAL A 407 -5.02 -5.44 -10.22
CA VAL A 407 -4.70 -6.02 -8.90
C VAL A 407 -3.36 -6.78 -8.85
N ILE A 408 -2.95 -7.43 -9.94
CA ILE A 408 -1.68 -8.18 -10.04
C ILE A 408 -0.57 -7.41 -10.78
N LYS A 409 -0.74 -6.12 -11.03
CA LYS A 409 0.18 -5.34 -11.86
C LYS A 409 1.64 -5.42 -11.40
N PHE A 410 1.89 -5.14 -10.13
CA PHE A 410 3.23 -5.14 -9.56
C PHE A 410 3.71 -6.53 -9.11
N GLN A 411 2.94 -7.57 -9.41
CA GLN A 411 3.33 -8.97 -9.24
C GLN A 411 4.06 -9.54 -10.47
N HIS A 412 4.10 -8.81 -11.60
CA HIS A 412 4.78 -9.27 -12.81
C HIS A 412 6.28 -9.46 -12.56
N VAL A 413 6.85 -10.58 -13.06
CA VAL A 413 8.26 -10.95 -12.79
C VAL A 413 9.27 -9.90 -13.22
N SER A 414 8.96 -9.01 -14.17
CA SER A 414 9.85 -7.91 -14.57
C SER A 414 10.21 -6.95 -13.44
N TYR A 415 9.42 -6.89 -12.38
CA TYR A 415 9.67 -6.06 -11.20
C TYR A 415 10.58 -6.73 -10.17
N TYR A 416 10.93 -8.00 -10.38
CA TYR A 416 11.71 -8.79 -9.43
C TYR A 416 13.07 -9.18 -9.99
N THR A 417 14.04 -9.38 -9.12
CA THR A 417 15.26 -10.15 -9.36
C THR A 417 15.05 -11.54 -8.79
N VAL A 418 15.57 -12.57 -9.49
CA VAL A 418 15.45 -13.96 -9.10
C VAL A 418 16.85 -14.52 -8.79
N GLU A 419 17.03 -15.05 -7.61
CA GLU A 419 18.25 -15.73 -7.15
C GLU A 419 17.92 -17.20 -6.93
N LEU A 420 18.62 -18.11 -7.60
CA LEU A 420 18.47 -19.54 -7.36
C LEU A 420 19.02 -19.87 -5.96
N THR A 421 18.19 -20.47 -5.12
CA THR A 421 18.62 -21.00 -3.83
C THR A 421 18.76 -22.52 -3.94
N SER A 422 19.83 -23.10 -3.38
CA SER A 422 19.84 -24.52 -3.06
C SER A 422 18.67 -24.82 -2.13
N ALA A 423 18.00 -25.97 -2.34
CA ALA A 423 16.88 -26.41 -1.50
C ALA A 423 17.23 -26.24 -0.01
N PRO A 424 16.26 -25.85 0.86
CA PRO A 424 16.48 -25.91 2.30
C PRO A 424 16.93 -27.34 2.63
N THR A 425 18.16 -27.52 3.05
CA THR A 425 18.59 -28.77 3.63
C THR A 425 17.79 -28.95 4.91
N ASP A 426 16.84 -29.89 4.89
CA ASP A 426 16.34 -30.46 6.13
C ASP A 426 17.56 -30.80 6.97
N LYS A 427 17.73 -30.15 8.10
CA LYS A 427 18.67 -30.59 9.10
C LYS A 427 18.15 -31.95 9.56
N SER A 428 18.63 -33.01 8.87
CA SER A 428 18.56 -34.36 9.42
C SER A 428 19.14 -34.27 10.82
N ILE A 429 18.34 -34.65 11.79
CA ILE A 429 18.79 -35.04 13.11
C ILE A 429 19.68 -36.24 12.81
N ASP A 430 21.00 -36.02 12.74
CA ASP A 430 21.96 -37.09 12.80
C ASP A 430 21.74 -37.77 14.15
N GLU A 431 21.01 -38.87 14.14
CA GLU A 431 21.10 -39.89 15.20
C GLU A 431 22.56 -40.43 15.13
N ASP A 432 23.35 -39.92 16.04
CA ASP A 432 24.71 -40.44 16.34
C ASP A 432 24.53 -41.87 16.83
N VAL A 433 24.65 -42.83 15.92
CA VAL A 433 24.74 -44.26 16.24
C VAL A 433 26.18 -44.48 16.72
N GLY A 434 26.41 -44.21 18.00
CA GLY A 434 27.62 -44.57 18.69
C GLY A 434 27.71 -46.10 18.88
N ASP A 435 28.80 -46.66 18.37
CA ASP A 435 29.22 -48.03 18.51
C ASP A 435 29.44 -48.38 20.01
N PRO A 436 28.96 -49.53 20.50
CA PRO A 436 29.00 -49.86 21.93
C PRO A 436 30.27 -50.65 22.28
N THR A 437 31.35 -49.98 22.74
CA THR A 437 32.40 -50.62 23.57
C THR A 437 33.05 -49.59 24.45
N ASP A 438 32.71 -49.56 25.73
CA ASP A 438 33.58 -49.79 26.90
C ASP A 438 32.92 -49.28 28.21
N PRO A 439 32.94 -50.04 29.32
CA PRO A 439 32.24 -49.65 30.54
C PRO A 439 33.21 -49.07 31.57
N SER A 440 32.87 -47.93 32.19
CA SER A 440 33.32 -47.54 33.54
C SER A 440 32.73 -46.19 33.98
N PRO A 441 32.78 -45.85 35.30
CA PRO A 441 31.89 -46.39 36.34
C PRO A 441 30.91 -45.31 36.85
N GLU A 442 29.85 -45.81 37.50
CA GLU A 442 28.81 -45.05 38.20
C GLU A 442 29.36 -44.00 39.17
N ALA A 443 28.80 -42.76 39.05
CA ALA A 443 28.89 -41.76 40.10
C ALA A 443 27.46 -41.49 40.59
N ASP A 444 27.21 -41.81 41.88
CA ASP A 444 25.95 -41.61 42.60
C ASP A 444 25.44 -40.17 42.53
N LEU A 445 24.23 -40.01 42.06
CA LEU A 445 23.46 -38.79 42.20
C LEU A 445 22.47 -38.93 43.34
N PRO A 446 22.30 -37.92 44.23
CA PRO A 446 21.33 -37.97 45.31
C PRO A 446 19.88 -37.88 44.83
N PRO A 447 18.90 -38.48 45.55
CA PRO A 447 17.51 -38.51 45.14
C PRO A 447 16.86 -37.14 45.24
N PRO A 448 15.81 -36.89 44.43
CA PRO A 448 15.09 -35.61 44.42
C PRO A 448 14.25 -35.42 45.71
N PRO A 449 14.03 -34.15 46.13
CA PRO A 449 13.25 -33.88 47.35
C PRO A 449 11.74 -34.17 47.14
N PRO A 450 11.04 -34.50 48.23
CA PRO A 450 9.62 -34.84 48.17
C PRO A 450 8.72 -33.63 47.89
N PRO A 451 7.53 -33.81 47.29
CA PRO A 451 6.59 -32.73 47.00
C PRO A 451 5.98 -32.14 48.28
N PRO A 452 5.62 -30.82 48.25
CA PRO A 452 5.01 -30.17 49.43
C PRO A 452 3.59 -30.67 49.67
N ALA A 453 3.21 -30.78 50.95
CA ALA A 453 1.90 -31.21 51.42
C ALA A 453 0.79 -30.22 51.09
N PRO A 454 -0.46 -30.69 50.88
CA PRO A 454 -1.57 -29.82 50.58
C PRO A 454 -1.98 -28.98 51.81
N GLN A 455 -2.08 -27.66 51.61
CA GLN A 455 -2.65 -26.75 52.60
C GLN A 455 -4.16 -26.80 52.50
N TYR A 456 -4.83 -27.30 53.55
CA TYR A 456 -6.26 -27.09 53.76
C TYR A 456 -6.50 -25.71 54.34
N LEU A 457 -7.28 -24.91 53.64
CA LEU A 457 -7.86 -23.68 54.17
C LEU A 457 -9.08 -24.04 55.04
N VAL A 458 -9.03 -23.55 56.26
CA VAL A 458 -10.19 -23.43 57.16
C VAL A 458 -10.81 -22.06 56.96
#